data_5316326f2abe506dbbf5e96e4c581a8d
#
_entry.id   5316326f2abe506dbbf5e96e4c581a8d
#
_cell.length_a   1.000
_cell.length_b   1.000
_cell.length_c   1.000
_cell.angle_alpha   90.00
_cell.angle_beta   90.00
_cell.angle_gamma   90.00
#
_symmetry.space_group_name_H-M   'P 1'
#
loop_
_entity.id
_entity.type
_entity.pdbx_description
1 polymer ?
#
loop_
_entity_poly.entity_id
_entity_poly.type
_entity_poly.pdbx_seq_one_letter_code
_entity_poly.pdbx_strand_id
1 'polypeptide(L)'
;MIEAVWDQGFRRSYRKRIHRHPQLKRQFREKMEVFLQEPFDSQLRTHKLSGKLKGTWAFSINDEYRVIFEFINKQKVLLIDFGTHDEVY
;
A
#
# COMPACT_ATOMS: atom_id res chain seq x y z
N MET A 1 8.61 -6.55 13.26
CA MET A 1 8.40 -6.40 11.80
C MET A 1 6.97 -6.80 11.43
N ILE A 2 6.37 -6.08 10.53
CA ILE A 2 5.01 -6.37 10.05
C ILE A 2 5.07 -7.48 8.99
N GLU A 3 4.11 -8.40 9.05
CA GLU A 3 3.89 -9.38 7.98
C GLU A 3 2.81 -8.83 7.04
N ALA A 4 3.11 -8.75 5.75
CA ALA A 4 2.15 -8.26 4.76
C ALA A 4 1.66 -9.41 3.91
N VAL A 5 0.33 -9.62 3.93
CA VAL A 5 -0.33 -10.61 3.07
C VAL A 5 -0.91 -9.86 1.86
N TRP A 6 -0.68 -10.38 0.67
CA TRP A 6 -1.16 -9.76 -0.56
C TRP A 6 -2.48 -10.40 -0.97
N ASP A 7 -3.54 -9.63 -0.96
CA ASP A 7 -4.83 -10.04 -1.52
C ASP A 7 -4.69 -10.26 -3.04
N GLN A 8 -5.53 -11.12 -3.61
CA GLN A 8 -5.50 -11.39 -5.05
C GLN A 8 -5.74 -10.13 -5.88
N GLY A 9 -6.67 -9.28 -5.45
CA GLY A 9 -6.93 -8.00 -6.10
C GLY A 9 -5.71 -7.10 -6.09
N PHE A 10 -5.00 -7.07 -4.95
CA PHE A 10 -3.77 -6.31 -4.85
C PHE A 10 -2.72 -6.84 -5.82
N ARG A 11 -2.52 -8.16 -5.87
CA ARG A 11 -1.54 -8.77 -6.78
C ARG A 11 -1.81 -8.41 -8.23
N ARG A 12 -3.08 -8.43 -8.62
CA ARG A 12 -3.51 -8.10 -9.98
C ARG A 12 -3.23 -6.64 -10.31
N SER A 13 -3.62 -5.74 -9.42
CA SER A 13 -3.37 -4.31 -9.57
C SER A 13 -1.88 -4.01 -9.61
N TYR A 14 -1.11 -4.64 -8.73
CA TYR A 14 0.33 -4.46 -8.68
C TYR A 14 0.99 -4.85 -10.01
N ARG A 15 0.68 -6.05 -10.52
CA ARG A 15 1.26 -6.52 -11.78
C ARG A 15 0.94 -5.57 -12.93
N LYS A 16 -0.31 -5.12 -13.00
CA LYS A 16 -0.78 -4.23 -14.05
C LYS A 16 -0.03 -2.90 -14.02
N ARG A 17 0.17 -2.34 -12.82
CA ARG A 17 0.79 -1.03 -12.65
C ARG A 17 2.31 -1.07 -12.80
N ILE A 18 2.93 -2.15 -12.34
CA ILE A 18 4.39 -2.31 -12.33
C ILE A 18 4.92 -2.68 -13.73
N HIS A 19 4.08 -3.30 -14.55
CA HIS A 19 4.48 -3.73 -15.89
C HIS A 19 5.02 -2.53 -16.68
N ARG A 20 6.26 -2.65 -17.17
CA ARG A 20 6.95 -1.58 -17.91
C ARG A 20 7.21 -0.31 -17.10
N HIS A 21 7.25 -0.45 -15.76
CA HIS A 21 7.45 0.68 -14.85
C HIS A 21 8.55 0.35 -13.83
N PRO A 22 9.82 0.21 -14.27
CA PRO A 22 10.90 -0.21 -13.35
C PRO A 22 11.13 0.77 -12.21
N GLN A 23 10.93 2.07 -12.44
CA GLN A 23 11.10 3.07 -11.37
C GLN A 23 10.02 2.91 -10.29
N LEU A 24 8.79 2.68 -10.71
CA LEU A 24 7.69 2.46 -9.75
C LEU A 24 7.92 1.18 -8.95
N LYS A 25 8.40 0.14 -9.59
CA LYS A 25 8.73 -1.12 -8.91
C LYS A 25 9.79 -0.90 -7.84
N ARG A 26 10.82 -0.13 -8.14
CA ARG A 26 11.88 0.20 -7.18
C ARG A 26 11.33 1.01 -6.01
N GLN A 27 10.53 2.04 -6.31
CA GLN A 27 9.91 2.87 -5.28
C GLN A 27 9.00 2.06 -4.37
N PHE A 28 8.22 1.15 -4.95
CA PHE A 28 7.36 0.26 -4.18
C PHE A 28 8.18 -0.59 -3.21
N ARG A 29 9.25 -1.20 -3.69
CA ARG A 29 10.11 -2.04 -2.87
C ARG A 29 10.72 -1.25 -1.72
N GLU A 30 11.23 -0.04 -2.01
CA GLU A 30 11.82 0.82 -0.98
C GLU A 30 10.81 1.20 0.10
N LYS A 31 9.61 1.61 -0.31
CA LYS A 31 8.58 2.00 0.66
C LYS A 31 8.03 0.80 1.43
N MET A 32 7.95 -0.36 0.80
CA MET A 32 7.55 -1.58 1.52
C MET A 32 8.54 -1.95 2.60
N GLU A 33 9.83 -1.78 2.35
CA GLU A 33 10.85 -2.04 3.37
C GLU A 33 10.65 -1.13 4.59
N VAL A 34 10.37 0.15 4.35
CA VAL A 34 10.06 1.10 5.42
C VAL A 34 8.80 0.68 6.16
N PHE A 35 7.75 0.36 5.41
CA PHE A 35 6.45 -0.01 5.96
C PHE A 35 6.53 -1.24 6.86
N LEU A 36 7.28 -2.25 6.46
CA LEU A 36 7.40 -3.49 7.23
C LEU A 36 8.12 -3.26 8.56
N GLN A 37 9.00 -2.26 8.63
CA GLN A 37 9.70 -1.90 9.85
C GLN A 37 8.88 -0.94 10.71
N GLU A 38 8.26 0.06 10.10
CA GLU A 38 7.49 1.09 10.81
C GLU A 38 6.35 1.59 9.92
N PRO A 39 5.14 1.03 10.08
CA PRO A 39 4.00 1.41 9.23
C PRO A 39 3.62 2.88 9.29
N PHE A 40 3.98 3.57 10.35
CA PHE A 40 3.64 4.99 10.54
C PHE A 40 4.82 5.93 10.32
N ASP A 41 5.88 5.44 9.68
CA ASP A 41 7.00 6.30 9.31
C ASP A 41 6.48 7.49 8.49
N SER A 42 6.99 8.69 8.77
CA SER A 42 6.50 9.93 8.19
C SER A 42 6.58 9.95 6.65
N GLN A 43 7.56 9.27 6.06
CA GLN A 43 7.70 9.25 4.60
C GLN A 43 6.58 8.47 3.90
N LEU A 44 5.81 7.67 4.64
CA LEU A 44 4.70 6.89 4.07
C LEU A 44 3.38 7.64 4.07
N ARG A 45 3.23 8.66 4.88
CA ARG A 45 1.97 9.42 5.03
C ARG A 45 0.79 8.52 5.34
N THR A 46 1.02 7.51 6.17
CA THR A 46 0.00 6.52 6.54
C THR A 46 -1.18 7.19 7.23
N HIS A 47 -2.39 6.91 6.78
CA HIS A 47 -3.58 7.51 7.37
C HIS A 47 -4.80 6.62 7.20
N LYS A 48 -5.77 6.79 8.10
CA LYS A 48 -7.07 6.09 8.04
C LYS A 48 -7.92 6.66 6.92
N LEU A 49 -8.71 5.78 6.33
CA LEU A 49 -9.68 6.17 5.33
C LEU A 49 -11.08 6.20 5.92
N SER A 50 -12.00 6.93 5.27
CA SER A 50 -13.36 7.09 5.74
C SER A 50 -14.34 6.79 4.61
N GLY A 51 -15.64 6.91 4.89
CA GLY A 51 -16.68 6.64 3.89
C GLY A 51 -16.71 5.17 3.51
N LYS A 52 -16.71 4.89 2.21
CA LYS A 52 -16.80 3.53 1.68
C LYS A 52 -15.61 2.66 2.08
N LEU A 53 -14.48 3.30 2.37
CA LEU A 53 -13.24 2.59 2.71
C LEU A 53 -12.97 2.58 4.22
N LYS A 54 -13.99 2.90 5.03
CA LYS A 54 -13.88 2.88 6.49
C LYS A 54 -13.36 1.53 6.97
N GLY A 55 -12.39 1.56 7.87
CA GLY A 55 -11.75 0.35 8.38
C GLY A 55 -10.46 0.02 7.66
N THR A 56 -10.13 0.77 6.60
CA THR A 56 -8.88 0.59 5.89
C THR A 56 -7.98 1.81 6.05
N TRP A 57 -6.74 1.65 5.59
CA TRP A 57 -5.69 2.65 5.69
C TRP A 57 -5.01 2.78 4.34
N ALA A 58 -4.26 3.85 4.15
CA ALA A 58 -3.46 4.03 2.95
C ALA A 58 -2.07 4.49 3.31
N PHE A 59 -1.08 4.09 2.50
CA PHE A 59 0.23 4.73 2.55
C PHE A 59 0.73 5.03 1.14
N SER A 60 1.63 5.99 1.05
CA SER A 60 2.12 6.51 -0.23
C SER A 60 3.38 5.80 -0.69
N ILE A 61 3.40 5.42 -1.97
CA ILE A 61 4.61 4.93 -2.62
C ILE A 61 5.36 6.13 -3.22
N ASN A 62 4.63 7.03 -3.87
CA ASN A 62 5.13 8.30 -4.37
C ASN A 62 3.95 9.29 -4.38
N ASP A 63 4.08 10.42 -5.07
CA ASP A 63 3.01 11.41 -5.08
C ASP A 63 1.75 10.92 -5.78
N GLU A 64 1.86 9.95 -6.69
CA GLU A 64 0.73 9.44 -7.44
C GLU A 64 0.15 8.15 -6.87
N TYR A 65 0.99 7.22 -6.45
CA TYR A 65 0.58 5.85 -6.13
C TYR A 65 0.43 5.60 -4.65
N ARG A 66 -0.62 4.87 -4.29
CA ARG A 66 -1.00 4.54 -2.92
C ARG A 66 -1.23 3.04 -2.78
N VAL A 67 -1.00 2.53 -1.58
CA VAL A 67 -1.39 1.17 -1.20
C VAL A 67 -2.52 1.29 -0.18
N ILE A 68 -3.61 0.56 -0.43
CA ILE A 68 -4.72 0.43 0.52
C ILE A 68 -4.52 -0.88 1.28
N PHE A 69 -4.65 -0.82 2.59
CA PHE A 69 -4.43 -2.00 3.43
C PHE A 69 -5.32 -1.95 4.68
N GLU A 70 -5.42 -3.08 5.37
CA GLU A 70 -6.05 -3.12 6.68
C GLU A 70 -5.17 -3.89 7.66
N PHE A 71 -5.24 -3.52 8.94
CA PHE A 71 -4.56 -4.26 9.99
C PHE A 71 -5.41 -5.47 10.37
N ILE A 72 -4.85 -6.67 10.17
CA ILE A 72 -5.47 -7.91 10.66
C ILE A 72 -5.24 -7.98 12.17
N ASN A 73 -4.03 -7.64 12.59
CA ASN A 73 -3.67 -7.45 13.99
C ASN A 73 -2.47 -6.50 14.03
N LYS A 74 -1.83 -6.34 15.20
CA LYS A 74 -0.73 -5.39 15.36
C LYS A 74 0.50 -5.73 14.52
N GLN A 75 0.63 -6.98 14.09
CA GLN A 75 1.83 -7.47 13.40
C GLN A 75 1.56 -7.95 11.99
N LYS A 76 0.29 -7.88 11.54
CA LYS A 76 -0.08 -8.45 10.24
C LYS A 76 -1.06 -7.53 9.53
N VAL A 77 -0.80 -7.28 8.26
CA VAL A 77 -1.67 -6.45 7.42
C VAL A 77 -2.07 -7.22 6.17
N LEU A 78 -3.23 -6.86 5.62
CA LEU A 78 -3.68 -7.32 4.32
C LEU A 78 -3.57 -6.15 3.35
N LEU A 79 -2.78 -6.31 2.28
CA LEU A 79 -2.70 -5.33 1.21
C LEU A 79 -3.86 -5.58 0.26
N ILE A 80 -4.69 -4.56 0.06
CA ILE A 80 -5.99 -4.69 -0.61
C ILE A 80 -5.96 -4.17 -2.04
N ASP A 81 -5.37 -2.99 -2.24
CA ASP A 81 -5.38 -2.38 -3.57
C ASP A 81 -4.15 -1.50 -3.76
N PHE A 82 -3.80 -1.28 -5.02
CA PHE A 82 -2.64 -0.49 -5.41
C PHE A 82 -2.98 0.27 -6.69
N GLY A 83 -2.82 1.58 -6.66
CA GLY A 83 -3.11 2.42 -7.81
C GLY A 83 -2.91 3.89 -7.50
N THR A 84 -3.32 4.74 -8.42
CA THR A 84 -3.29 6.18 -8.20
C THR A 84 -4.38 6.58 -7.22
N HIS A 85 -4.28 7.79 -6.68
CA HIS A 85 -5.27 8.33 -5.75
C HIS A 85 -6.70 8.19 -6.32
N ASP A 86 -6.89 8.57 -7.59
CA ASP A 86 -8.21 8.51 -8.22
C ASP A 86 -8.70 7.08 -8.47
N GLU A 87 -7.77 6.16 -8.66
CA GLU A 87 -8.11 4.75 -8.93
C GLU A 87 -8.53 3.98 -7.69
N VAL A 88 -7.92 4.29 -6.53
CA VAL A 88 -8.17 3.52 -5.30
C VAL A 88 -9.14 4.20 -4.35
N TYR A 89 -9.35 5.49 -4.47
CA TYR A 89 -10.30 6.25 -3.68
C TYR A 89 -11.53 6.55 -4.50
#